data_d90045f64c7d21c12b49be2a4d2ebe1a
#
_entry.id   d90045f64c7d21c12b49be2a4d2ebe1a
#
_cell.length_a   1.000
_cell.length_b   1.000
_cell.length_c   1.000
_cell.angle_alpha   90.00
_cell.angle_beta   90.00
_cell.angle_gamma   90.00
#
_symmetry.space_group_name_H-M   'P 1'
#
loop_
_entity.id
_entity.type
_entity.pdbx_description
1 polymer ?
#
loop_
_entity_poly.entity_id
_entity_poly.type
_entity_poly.pdbx_seq_one_letter_code
_entity_poly.pdbx_strand_id
1 'polypeptide(L)'
;QYVLDLSRQEVVDYIYESVKKVLSSENITYVKWDMNRQLTDLGSMNVTPERHGELFHRYMLAVYEMMNRLTTDFPDLLLENCSGGGARFDAGMLYYSPQIWCSDDTDAIERLKIQEGTSMVYPLSAMGAHVSDCPNHTVGRTTPFETRGHVALAGTFGYELDVTRIPEKDREMIPAQVEMYHKYNDLVRRGDYYRIENFSENHGFDSWEVVSKDKKEVLVTCVQVLGRPNYHSRRIK
;
A
#
# COMPACT_ATOMS: atom_id res chain seq x y z
N GLN A 1 22.79 -7.00 10.86
CA GLN A 1 21.75 -7.89 10.34
C GLN A 1 22.14 -8.34 8.93
N TYR A 2 22.00 -9.63 8.67
CA TYR A 2 22.28 -10.25 7.37
C TYR A 2 20.98 -10.66 6.71
N VAL A 3 20.94 -10.64 5.37
CA VAL A 3 19.84 -11.19 4.58
C VAL A 3 20.06 -12.71 4.46
N LEU A 4 19.00 -13.47 4.60
CA LEU A 4 19.07 -14.93 4.37
C LEU A 4 19.35 -15.21 2.91
N ASP A 5 20.23 -16.20 2.67
CA ASP A 5 20.62 -16.57 1.31
C ASP A 5 19.55 -17.47 0.67
N LEU A 6 18.60 -16.86 -0.01
CA LEU A 6 17.53 -17.59 -0.72
C LEU A 6 17.98 -18.25 -2.02
N SER A 7 19.25 -18.14 -2.42
CA SER A 7 19.80 -18.97 -3.50
C SER A 7 19.96 -20.43 -3.07
N ARG A 8 19.80 -20.72 -1.77
CA ARG A 8 19.92 -22.03 -1.14
C ARG A 8 18.52 -22.58 -0.84
N GLN A 9 18.20 -23.72 -1.47
CA GLN A 9 16.87 -24.34 -1.35
C GLN A 9 16.53 -24.71 0.10
N GLU A 10 17.51 -25.18 0.87
CA GLU A 10 17.29 -25.53 2.28
C GLU A 10 16.90 -24.32 3.15
N VAL A 11 17.32 -23.11 2.78
CA VAL A 11 16.92 -21.88 3.46
C VAL A 11 15.47 -21.51 3.10
N VAL A 12 15.13 -21.63 1.83
CA VAL A 12 13.75 -21.44 1.33
C VAL A 12 12.79 -22.38 2.03
N ASP A 13 13.13 -23.67 2.06
CA ASP A 13 12.32 -24.72 2.69
C ASP A 13 12.17 -24.48 4.20
N TYR A 14 13.24 -24.11 4.89
CA TYR A 14 13.19 -23.79 6.31
C TYR A 14 12.23 -22.64 6.62
N ILE A 15 12.30 -21.54 5.84
CA ILE A 15 11.41 -20.39 6.01
C ILE A 15 9.96 -20.81 5.73
N TYR A 16 9.76 -21.47 4.60
CA TYR A 16 8.44 -21.94 4.19
C TYR A 16 7.79 -22.82 5.27
N GLU A 17 8.48 -23.85 5.75
CA GLU A 17 7.95 -24.77 6.76
C GLU A 17 7.68 -24.04 8.10
N SER A 18 8.52 -23.06 8.45
CA SER A 18 8.31 -22.25 9.64
C SER A 18 7.04 -21.41 9.56
N VAL A 19 6.81 -20.77 8.42
CA VAL A 19 5.60 -19.96 8.17
C VAL A 19 4.38 -20.88 8.07
N LYS A 20 4.47 -21.98 7.34
CA LYS A 20 3.41 -22.98 7.21
C LYS A 20 2.95 -23.50 8.58
N LYS A 21 3.89 -23.78 9.48
CA LYS A 21 3.59 -24.22 10.84
C LYS A 21 2.74 -23.19 11.60
N VAL A 22 3.07 -21.90 11.47
CA VAL A 22 2.29 -20.81 12.10
C VAL A 22 0.90 -20.74 11.48
N LEU A 23 0.80 -20.69 10.16
CA LEU A 23 -0.49 -20.59 9.45
C LEU A 23 -1.40 -21.79 9.72
N SER A 24 -0.82 -22.98 9.92
CA SER A 24 -1.59 -24.21 10.21
C SER A 24 -2.02 -24.30 11.68
N SER A 25 -1.46 -23.52 12.59
CA SER A 25 -1.78 -23.59 14.02
C SER A 25 -2.99 -22.76 14.44
N GLU A 26 -3.34 -21.76 13.64
CA GLU A 26 -4.37 -20.79 13.94
C GLU A 26 -5.21 -20.46 12.69
N ASN A 27 -6.37 -19.84 12.90
CA ASN A 27 -7.21 -19.38 11.79
C ASN A 27 -6.72 -18.04 11.23
N ILE A 28 -5.59 -18.07 10.49
CA ILE A 28 -4.96 -16.90 9.89
C ILE A 28 -5.31 -16.86 8.40
N THR A 29 -5.98 -15.80 7.98
CA THR A 29 -6.39 -15.59 6.57
C THR A 29 -5.74 -14.38 5.91
N TYR A 30 -4.92 -13.62 6.67
CA TYR A 30 -4.21 -12.44 6.17
C TYR A 30 -2.79 -12.41 6.70
N VAL A 31 -1.84 -12.17 5.80
CA VAL A 31 -0.41 -12.00 6.15
C VAL A 31 0.15 -10.79 5.44
N LYS A 32 0.74 -9.86 6.19
CA LYS A 32 1.62 -8.83 5.63
C LYS A 32 3.05 -9.34 5.64
N TRP A 33 3.59 -9.54 4.44
CA TRP A 33 4.94 -10.03 4.22
C TRP A 33 5.89 -8.86 4.00
N ASP A 34 6.64 -8.52 5.03
CA ASP A 34 7.55 -7.38 5.01
C ASP A 34 9.01 -7.80 4.88
N MET A 35 9.82 -6.95 4.23
CA MET A 35 11.25 -7.12 4.09
C MET A 35 11.94 -5.74 4.06
N ASN A 36 12.45 -5.30 5.20
CA ASN A 36 12.97 -3.93 5.42
C ASN A 36 14.50 -3.84 5.31
N ARG A 37 15.15 -4.83 4.71
CA ARG A 37 16.60 -4.85 4.49
C ARG A 37 16.92 -4.73 3.00
N GLN A 38 17.59 -3.65 2.64
CA GLN A 38 18.09 -3.49 1.26
C GLN A 38 19.17 -4.53 0.96
N LEU A 39 19.12 -5.07 -0.25
CA LEU A 39 20.11 -5.99 -0.80
C LEU A 39 21.16 -5.17 -1.52
N THR A 40 22.20 -4.74 -0.81
CA THR A 40 23.25 -3.87 -1.37
C THR A 40 24.47 -4.65 -1.77
N ASP A 41 24.86 -5.65 -0.98
CA ASP A 41 26.06 -6.43 -1.20
C ASP A 41 25.73 -7.90 -0.92
N LEU A 42 25.61 -8.70 -1.99
CA LEU A 42 25.22 -10.10 -1.93
C LEU A 42 26.45 -10.98 -2.10
N GLY A 43 26.56 -11.96 -1.21
CA GLY A 43 27.48 -13.07 -1.34
C GLY A 43 26.80 -14.38 -1.00
N SER A 44 27.16 -15.45 -1.68
CA SER A 44 26.69 -16.81 -1.38
C SER A 44 27.81 -17.81 -1.60
N MET A 45 27.93 -18.76 -0.68
CA MET A 45 28.81 -19.91 -0.85
C MET A 45 28.26 -20.93 -1.85
N ASN A 46 27.00 -20.78 -2.27
CA ASN A 46 26.30 -21.66 -3.20
C ASN A 46 26.49 -21.29 -4.67
N VAL A 47 27.14 -20.17 -4.95
CA VAL A 47 27.34 -19.65 -6.30
C VAL A 47 28.80 -19.28 -6.51
N THR A 48 29.39 -19.72 -7.61
CA THR A 48 30.78 -19.39 -7.94
C THR A 48 30.91 -17.88 -8.25
N PRO A 49 32.10 -17.28 -8.11
CA PRO A 49 32.29 -15.85 -8.35
C PRO A 49 31.80 -15.39 -9.72
N GLU A 50 31.95 -16.20 -10.77
CA GLU A 50 31.52 -15.90 -12.13
C GLU A 50 29.98 -15.79 -12.26
N ARG A 51 29.26 -16.39 -11.32
CA ARG A 51 27.79 -16.42 -11.29
C ARG A 51 27.18 -15.51 -10.22
N HIS A 52 27.98 -14.73 -9.50
CA HIS A 52 27.46 -13.83 -8.46
C HIS A 52 26.40 -12.84 -8.98
N GLY A 53 26.48 -12.43 -10.25
CA GLY A 53 25.47 -11.58 -10.89
C GLY A 53 24.07 -12.19 -10.93
N GLU A 54 23.92 -13.51 -10.75
CA GLU A 54 22.62 -14.20 -10.70
C GLU A 54 21.93 -14.08 -9.34
N LEU A 55 22.61 -13.68 -8.27
CA LEU A 55 22.10 -13.78 -6.90
C LEU A 55 20.82 -13.00 -6.67
N PHE A 56 20.72 -11.76 -7.20
CA PHE A 56 19.50 -10.97 -7.11
C PHE A 56 18.32 -11.66 -7.80
N HIS A 57 18.55 -12.18 -8.98
CA HIS A 57 17.52 -12.90 -9.73
C HIS A 57 17.08 -14.17 -9.02
N ARG A 58 18.04 -14.97 -8.53
CA ARG A 58 17.76 -16.20 -7.75
C ARG A 58 16.99 -15.89 -6.47
N TYR A 59 17.34 -14.79 -5.78
CA TYR A 59 16.62 -14.33 -4.61
C TYR A 59 15.14 -14.06 -4.92
N MET A 60 14.85 -13.34 -6.00
CA MET A 60 13.48 -13.02 -6.38
C MET A 60 12.69 -14.26 -6.81
N LEU A 61 13.31 -15.17 -7.56
CA LEU A 61 12.66 -16.44 -7.92
C LEU A 61 12.30 -17.27 -6.68
N ALA A 62 13.17 -17.30 -5.69
CA ALA A 62 12.91 -17.99 -4.42
C ALA A 62 11.77 -17.31 -3.61
N VAL A 63 11.69 -15.98 -3.61
CA VAL A 63 10.55 -15.27 -3.02
C VAL A 63 9.25 -15.66 -3.71
N TYR A 64 9.22 -15.67 -5.04
CA TYR A 64 8.04 -16.10 -5.81
C TYR A 64 7.68 -17.55 -5.55
N GLU A 65 8.66 -18.46 -5.45
CA GLU A 65 8.43 -19.86 -5.08
C GLU A 65 7.75 -19.96 -3.71
N MET A 66 8.26 -19.28 -2.70
CA MET A 66 7.64 -19.28 -1.36
C MET A 66 6.20 -18.74 -1.39
N MET A 67 5.95 -17.62 -2.09
CA MET A 67 4.60 -17.07 -2.23
C MET A 67 3.67 -18.03 -2.94
N ASN A 68 4.15 -18.67 -4.01
CA ASN A 68 3.37 -19.68 -4.75
C ASN A 68 3.02 -20.88 -3.87
N ARG A 69 3.96 -21.39 -3.09
CA ARG A 69 3.73 -22.50 -2.15
C ARG A 69 2.70 -22.11 -1.09
N LEU A 70 2.82 -20.91 -0.50
CA LEU A 70 1.89 -20.43 0.51
C LEU A 70 0.47 -20.27 -0.03
N THR A 71 0.31 -19.64 -1.18
CA THR A 71 -1.03 -19.44 -1.79
C THR A 71 -1.62 -20.73 -2.35
N THR A 72 -0.79 -21.73 -2.64
CA THR A 72 -1.26 -23.08 -3.03
C THR A 72 -1.75 -23.88 -1.83
N ASP A 73 -0.98 -23.88 -0.73
CA ASP A 73 -1.33 -24.64 0.47
C ASP A 73 -2.44 -23.94 1.31
N PHE A 74 -2.55 -22.63 1.19
CA PHE A 74 -3.55 -21.80 1.88
C PHE A 74 -4.31 -20.92 0.87
N PRO A 75 -5.25 -21.48 0.11
CA PRO A 75 -5.90 -20.79 -1.00
C PRO A 75 -6.77 -19.59 -0.57
N ASP A 76 -7.19 -19.55 0.68
CA ASP A 76 -7.94 -18.43 1.26
C ASP A 76 -7.05 -17.35 1.88
N LEU A 77 -5.72 -17.54 1.84
CA LEU A 77 -4.77 -16.58 2.40
C LEU A 77 -4.64 -15.34 1.52
N LEU A 78 -4.88 -14.19 2.11
CA LEU A 78 -4.59 -12.89 1.49
C LEU A 78 -3.19 -12.44 1.90
N LEU A 79 -2.33 -12.23 0.90
CA LEU A 79 -1.00 -11.67 1.08
C LEU A 79 -0.99 -10.18 0.77
N GLU A 80 -0.43 -9.39 1.68
CA GLU A 80 0.02 -8.02 1.43
C GLU A 80 1.54 -8.00 1.43
N ASN A 81 2.16 -7.41 0.41
CA ASN A 81 3.60 -7.20 0.42
C ASN A 81 3.99 -5.81 0.90
N CYS A 82 5.11 -5.76 1.59
CA CYS A 82 5.79 -4.56 1.99
C CYS A 82 7.32 -4.77 1.88
N SER A 83 8.05 -3.72 1.61
CA SER A 83 9.52 -3.75 1.67
C SER A 83 10.05 -2.33 1.91
N GLY A 84 10.00 -1.88 3.15
CA GLY A 84 10.22 -0.48 3.47
C GLY A 84 9.27 0.41 2.65
N GLY A 85 7.99 0.10 2.65
CA GLY A 85 7.02 0.61 1.68
C GLY A 85 7.04 -0.16 0.36
N GLY A 86 7.12 0.57 -0.75
CA GLY A 86 6.92 0.05 -2.10
C GLY A 86 8.17 -0.47 -2.81
N ALA A 87 9.27 -0.80 -2.13
CA ALA A 87 10.51 -1.24 -2.81
C ALA A 87 10.37 -2.55 -3.60
N ARG A 88 9.33 -3.35 -3.32
CA ARG A 88 8.96 -4.53 -4.11
C ARG A 88 7.57 -4.42 -4.72
N PHE A 89 7.13 -3.21 -5.04
CA PHE A 89 5.88 -3.00 -5.76
C PHE A 89 6.10 -3.25 -7.25
N ASP A 90 5.92 -4.48 -7.67
CA ASP A 90 6.11 -4.94 -9.05
C ASP A 90 5.02 -5.94 -9.46
N ALA A 91 4.88 -6.16 -10.77
CA ALA A 91 3.85 -7.03 -11.33
C ALA A 91 4.01 -8.50 -10.92
N GLY A 92 5.24 -8.98 -10.68
CA GLY A 92 5.50 -10.33 -10.22
C GLY A 92 5.00 -10.54 -8.79
N MET A 93 5.26 -9.58 -7.90
CA MET A 93 4.72 -9.62 -6.54
C MET A 93 3.20 -9.51 -6.52
N LEU A 94 2.59 -8.69 -7.39
CA LEU A 94 1.14 -8.56 -7.50
C LEU A 94 0.44 -9.86 -7.95
N TYR A 95 1.14 -10.75 -8.63
CA TYR A 95 0.58 -12.05 -8.98
C TYR A 95 0.21 -12.88 -7.73
N TYR A 96 1.00 -12.76 -6.67
CA TYR A 96 0.79 -13.50 -5.41
C TYR A 96 0.10 -12.65 -4.33
N SER A 97 0.25 -11.36 -4.39
CA SER A 97 -0.20 -10.41 -3.36
C SER A 97 -1.06 -9.34 -4.00
N PRO A 98 -2.39 -9.44 -3.90
CA PRO A 98 -3.31 -8.49 -4.54
C PRO A 98 -3.20 -7.07 -3.99
N GLN A 99 -2.49 -6.88 -2.88
CA GLN A 99 -2.26 -5.60 -2.24
C GLN A 99 -0.79 -5.44 -1.86
N ILE A 100 -0.24 -4.27 -2.11
CA ILE A 100 1.12 -3.89 -1.70
C ILE A 100 1.08 -2.55 -0.98
N TRP A 101 1.85 -2.44 0.11
CA TRP A 101 2.09 -1.19 0.82
C TRP A 101 2.99 -0.29 -0.03
N CYS A 102 2.49 0.85 -0.50
CA CYS A 102 3.21 1.65 -1.48
C CYS A 102 4.24 2.60 -0.87
N SER A 103 4.11 2.97 0.42
CA SER A 103 5.07 3.81 1.14
C SER A 103 4.84 3.79 2.64
N ASP A 104 5.93 3.81 3.41
CA ASP A 104 5.90 4.02 4.86
C ASP A 104 5.65 5.50 5.24
N ASP A 105 5.71 6.42 4.28
CA ASP A 105 5.22 7.77 4.51
C ASP A 105 3.70 7.77 4.44
N THR A 106 3.09 7.85 5.61
CA THR A 106 1.64 7.78 5.81
C THR A 106 0.98 9.15 5.95
N ASP A 107 1.75 10.24 5.81
CA ASP A 107 1.18 11.58 5.81
C ASP A 107 0.22 11.77 4.65
N ALA A 108 -1.01 12.21 4.93
CA ALA A 108 -2.05 12.29 3.90
C ALA A 108 -1.69 13.24 2.74
N ILE A 109 -0.91 14.29 3.00
CA ILE A 109 -0.52 15.26 1.96
C ILE A 109 0.61 14.69 1.08
N GLU A 110 1.60 14.00 1.68
CA GLU A 110 2.61 13.26 0.89
C GLU A 110 1.98 12.12 0.10
N ARG A 111 0.96 11.45 0.67
CA ARG A 111 0.20 10.39 0.00
C ARG A 111 -0.53 10.85 -1.27
N LEU A 112 -0.86 12.12 -1.42
CA LEU A 112 -1.40 12.65 -2.67
C LEU A 112 -0.45 12.35 -3.84
N LYS A 113 0.85 12.63 -3.69
CA LYS A 113 1.86 12.35 -4.71
C LYS A 113 2.21 10.87 -4.82
N ILE A 114 2.32 10.17 -3.68
CA ILE A 114 2.70 8.77 -3.64
C ILE A 114 1.63 7.90 -4.32
N GLN A 115 0.37 8.12 -4.00
CA GLN A 115 -0.75 7.36 -4.57
C GLN A 115 -0.97 7.71 -6.04
N GLU A 116 -0.86 8.99 -6.42
CA GLU A 116 -0.90 9.40 -7.81
C GLU A 116 0.23 8.73 -8.62
N GLY A 117 1.48 8.84 -8.16
CA GLY A 117 2.63 8.25 -8.83
C GLY A 117 2.51 6.73 -8.98
N THR A 118 2.06 6.03 -7.93
CA THR A 118 1.80 4.59 -7.98
C THR A 118 0.71 4.24 -8.99
N SER A 119 -0.34 5.06 -9.07
CA SER A 119 -1.46 4.86 -9.99
C SER A 119 -1.13 5.06 -11.46
N MET A 120 0.07 5.59 -11.79
CA MET A 120 0.54 5.67 -13.18
C MET A 120 0.79 4.29 -13.80
N VAL A 121 1.08 3.29 -12.97
CA VAL A 121 1.44 1.93 -13.41
C VAL A 121 0.47 0.87 -12.85
N TYR A 122 -0.03 1.06 -11.63
CA TYR A 122 -0.82 0.07 -10.90
C TYR A 122 -2.22 0.57 -10.55
N PRO A 123 -3.23 -0.32 -10.50
CA PRO A 123 -4.59 0.07 -10.15
C PRO A 123 -4.70 0.48 -8.68
N LEU A 124 -5.67 1.33 -8.36
CA LEU A 124 -5.96 1.73 -6.98
C LEU A 124 -6.22 0.54 -6.05
N SER A 125 -6.83 -0.52 -6.57
CA SER A 125 -7.10 -1.75 -5.81
C SER A 125 -5.86 -2.48 -5.30
N ALA A 126 -4.69 -2.21 -5.86
CA ALA A 126 -3.43 -2.83 -5.45
C ALA A 126 -2.71 -2.05 -4.35
N MET A 127 -3.14 -0.83 -4.04
CA MET A 127 -2.47 0.06 -3.09
C MET A 127 -3.08 -0.03 -1.70
N GLY A 128 -2.28 -0.31 -0.68
CA GLY A 128 -2.65 -0.06 0.71
C GLY A 128 -2.70 1.44 1.00
N ALA A 129 -3.80 1.92 1.58
CA ALA A 129 -3.99 3.30 1.96
C ALA A 129 -4.62 3.39 3.35
N HIS A 130 -3.91 4.03 4.29
CA HIS A 130 -4.32 4.06 5.68
C HIS A 130 -4.45 5.48 6.24
N VAL A 131 -5.36 5.63 7.19
CA VAL A 131 -5.45 6.78 8.07
C VAL A 131 -4.43 6.57 9.19
N SER A 132 -3.37 7.38 9.21
CA SER A 132 -2.30 7.28 10.20
C SER A 132 -2.48 8.26 11.37
N ASP A 133 -1.63 8.11 12.39
CA ASP A 133 -1.56 9.01 13.53
C ASP A 133 -1.19 10.45 13.14
N CYS A 134 -1.52 11.37 14.02
CA CYS A 134 -1.24 12.79 13.86
C CYS A 134 -0.80 13.40 15.21
N PRO A 135 0.33 14.19 15.25
CA PRO A 135 1.20 14.56 14.13
C PRO A 135 1.85 13.35 13.46
N ASN A 136 1.98 13.38 12.13
CA ASN A 136 2.58 12.29 11.39
C ASN A 136 4.03 12.05 11.82
N HIS A 137 4.41 10.81 12.07
CA HIS A 137 5.72 10.43 12.62
C HIS A 137 6.90 10.69 11.65
N THR A 138 6.65 10.72 10.33
CA THR A 138 7.68 10.94 9.33
C THR A 138 7.94 12.42 9.10
N VAL A 139 6.88 13.22 8.90
CA VAL A 139 6.98 14.63 8.49
C VAL A 139 6.54 15.63 9.55
N GLY A 140 5.97 15.19 10.67
CA GLY A 140 5.52 16.04 11.77
C GLY A 140 4.27 16.88 11.46
N ARG A 141 3.62 16.67 10.32
CA ARG A 141 2.43 17.43 9.89
C ARG A 141 1.19 16.97 10.65
N THR A 142 0.34 17.94 10.96
CA THR A 142 -1.02 17.69 11.48
C THR A 142 -2.04 17.93 10.37
N THR A 143 -2.76 16.88 9.98
CA THR A 143 -3.80 16.92 8.96
C THR A 143 -5.14 16.52 9.59
N PRO A 144 -6.26 17.22 9.29
CA PRO A 144 -7.57 16.86 9.81
C PRO A 144 -7.92 15.38 9.57
N PHE A 145 -8.59 14.76 10.54
CA PHE A 145 -8.96 13.34 10.47
C PHE A 145 -9.83 13.02 9.25
N GLU A 146 -10.76 13.91 8.92
CA GLU A 146 -11.61 13.82 7.73
C GLU A 146 -10.77 13.78 6.44
N THR A 147 -9.81 14.70 6.28
CA THR A 147 -8.93 14.74 5.11
C THR A 147 -8.09 13.47 4.99
N ARG A 148 -7.56 12.96 6.11
CA ARG A 148 -6.81 11.68 6.13
C ARG A 148 -7.68 10.54 5.61
N GLY A 149 -8.95 10.48 6.03
CA GLY A 149 -9.91 9.49 5.56
C GLY A 149 -10.21 9.61 4.06
N HIS A 150 -10.44 10.82 3.55
CA HIS A 150 -10.72 11.04 2.13
C HIS A 150 -9.55 10.62 1.23
N VAL A 151 -8.31 10.89 1.63
CA VAL A 151 -7.12 10.47 0.89
C VAL A 151 -6.97 8.95 0.93
N ALA A 152 -7.23 8.32 2.08
CA ALA A 152 -7.13 6.87 2.23
C ALA A 152 -8.19 6.10 1.41
N LEU A 153 -9.32 6.71 1.06
CA LEU A 153 -10.34 6.09 0.20
C LEU A 153 -9.85 5.78 -1.22
N ALA A 154 -8.75 6.38 -1.67
CA ALA A 154 -8.17 6.11 -2.99
C ALA A 154 -7.36 4.80 -3.06
N GLY A 155 -7.54 3.87 -2.14
CA GLY A 155 -6.88 2.57 -2.12
C GLY A 155 -7.61 1.59 -1.23
N THR A 156 -6.92 0.53 -0.79
CA THR A 156 -7.43 -0.37 0.24
C THR A 156 -7.32 0.31 1.59
N PHE A 157 -8.48 0.74 2.08
CA PHE A 157 -8.61 1.57 3.27
C PHE A 157 -8.31 0.82 4.57
N GLY A 158 -7.69 1.50 5.53
CA GLY A 158 -7.48 1.00 6.88
C GLY A 158 -7.03 2.09 7.84
N TYR A 159 -6.86 1.71 9.10
CA TYR A 159 -6.32 2.57 10.16
C TYR A 159 -4.96 2.04 10.62
N GLU A 160 -3.97 2.92 10.64
CA GLU A 160 -2.62 2.67 11.14
C GLU A 160 -2.32 3.64 12.28
N LEU A 161 -3.05 3.48 13.37
CA LEU A 161 -3.00 4.33 14.56
C LEU A 161 -3.54 3.61 15.79
N ASP A 162 -3.20 4.12 16.97
CA ASP A 162 -3.79 3.66 18.23
C ASP A 162 -5.13 4.37 18.47
N VAL A 163 -6.22 3.67 18.20
CA VAL A 163 -7.59 4.20 18.36
C VAL A 163 -7.94 4.61 19.80
N THR A 164 -7.18 4.15 20.78
CA THR A 164 -7.39 4.52 22.20
C THR A 164 -6.77 5.87 22.53
N ARG A 165 -5.85 6.37 21.71
CA ARG A 165 -5.06 7.59 21.93
C ARG A 165 -5.49 8.80 21.09
N ILE A 166 -6.29 8.58 20.04
CA ILE A 166 -6.79 9.68 19.22
C ILE A 166 -7.86 10.50 19.98
N PRO A 167 -8.03 11.80 19.63
CA PRO A 167 -9.09 12.63 20.19
C PRO A 167 -10.48 12.01 20.00
N GLU A 168 -11.35 12.19 20.99
CA GLU A 168 -12.71 11.64 20.96
C GLU A 168 -13.47 12.06 19.69
N LYS A 169 -13.40 13.34 19.31
CA LYS A 169 -14.00 13.88 18.08
C LYS A 169 -13.56 13.13 16.81
N ASP A 170 -12.30 12.69 16.76
CA ASP A 170 -11.76 11.93 15.61
C ASP A 170 -12.27 10.49 15.66
N ARG A 171 -12.37 9.90 16.86
CA ARG A 171 -12.91 8.56 17.06
C ARG A 171 -14.39 8.47 16.67
N GLU A 172 -15.17 9.50 16.95
CA GLU A 172 -16.59 9.58 16.57
C GLU A 172 -16.78 9.59 15.04
N MET A 173 -15.77 9.97 14.27
CA MET A 173 -15.82 9.97 12.79
C MET A 173 -15.53 8.60 12.17
N ILE A 174 -14.94 7.65 12.90
CA ILE A 174 -14.55 6.34 12.38
C ILE A 174 -15.74 5.58 11.76
N PRO A 175 -16.89 5.46 12.41
CA PRO A 175 -18.03 4.74 11.81
C PRO A 175 -18.46 5.31 10.47
N ALA A 176 -18.50 6.63 10.33
CA ALA A 176 -18.86 7.30 9.08
C ALA A 176 -17.82 7.08 7.97
N GLN A 177 -16.52 7.08 8.30
CA GLN A 177 -15.45 6.77 7.35
C GLN A 177 -15.52 5.31 6.89
N VAL A 178 -15.78 4.37 7.79
CA VAL A 178 -15.94 2.95 7.47
C VAL A 178 -17.18 2.73 6.59
N GLU A 179 -18.30 3.38 6.90
CA GLU A 179 -19.50 3.33 6.06
C GLU A 179 -19.22 3.87 4.65
N MET A 180 -18.54 4.99 4.55
CA MET A 180 -18.13 5.59 3.27
C MET A 180 -17.24 4.63 2.48
N TYR A 181 -16.27 3.97 3.14
CA TYR A 181 -15.44 2.96 2.49
C TYR A 181 -16.27 1.79 1.98
N HIS A 182 -17.16 1.22 2.77
CA HIS A 182 -18.03 0.13 2.34
C HIS A 182 -18.94 0.53 1.16
N LYS A 183 -19.42 1.77 1.17
CA LYS A 183 -20.27 2.30 0.09
C LYS A 183 -19.51 2.43 -1.24
N TYR A 184 -18.27 2.92 -1.22
CA TYR A 184 -17.53 3.28 -2.43
C TYR A 184 -16.40 2.31 -2.80
N ASN A 185 -16.09 1.32 -1.97
CA ASN A 185 -14.98 0.40 -2.20
C ASN A 185 -15.08 -0.31 -3.56
N ASP A 186 -16.27 -0.80 -3.93
CA ASP A 186 -16.43 -1.48 -5.23
C ASP A 186 -16.19 -0.53 -6.40
N LEU A 187 -16.69 0.71 -6.30
CA LEU A 187 -16.44 1.75 -7.30
C LEU A 187 -14.93 2.07 -7.41
N VAL A 188 -14.24 2.28 -6.29
CA VAL A 188 -12.80 2.58 -6.28
C VAL A 188 -11.98 1.42 -6.87
N ARG A 189 -12.36 0.19 -6.59
CA ARG A 189 -11.62 -1.00 -7.07
C ARG A 189 -11.85 -1.32 -8.53
N ARG A 190 -13.02 -1.01 -9.09
CA ARG A 190 -13.45 -1.46 -10.44
C ARG A 190 -13.72 -0.35 -11.42
N GLY A 191 -13.88 0.88 -10.95
CA GLY A 191 -14.15 2.05 -11.77
C GLY A 191 -12.96 2.48 -12.62
N ASP A 192 -13.21 3.42 -13.50
CA ASP A 192 -12.18 4.10 -14.28
C ASP A 192 -11.68 5.31 -13.48
N TYR A 193 -10.38 5.35 -13.23
CA TYR A 193 -9.73 6.40 -12.46
C TYR A 193 -9.20 7.50 -13.37
N TYR A 194 -9.56 8.75 -13.04
CA TYR A 194 -9.11 9.95 -13.77
C TYR A 194 -8.46 10.93 -12.81
N ARG A 195 -7.25 11.38 -13.15
CA ARG A 195 -6.57 12.48 -12.48
C ARG A 195 -7.06 13.79 -13.08
N ILE A 196 -7.53 14.72 -12.26
CA ILE A 196 -8.12 15.98 -12.74
C ILE A 196 -7.15 17.12 -12.51
N GLU A 197 -6.69 17.28 -11.27
CA GLU A 197 -5.77 18.36 -10.90
C GLU A 197 -4.67 17.83 -9.98
N ASN A 198 -3.48 18.37 -10.11
CA ASN A 198 -2.31 17.98 -9.32
C ASN A 198 -1.78 19.20 -8.53
N PHE A 199 -1.66 19.04 -7.20
CA PHE A 199 -1.14 20.08 -6.32
C PHE A 199 0.28 20.53 -6.70
N SER A 200 1.12 19.63 -7.20
CA SER A 200 2.48 19.98 -7.63
C SER A 200 2.52 20.96 -8.79
N GLU A 201 1.47 20.98 -9.61
CA GLU A 201 1.34 21.88 -10.76
C GLU A 201 0.59 23.17 -10.41
N ASN A 202 -0.53 23.05 -9.71
CA ASN A 202 -1.42 24.19 -9.43
C ASN A 202 -1.17 24.89 -8.09
N HIS A 203 -0.37 24.28 -7.20
CA HIS A 203 0.01 24.77 -5.87
C HIS A 203 -1.19 25.08 -4.95
N GLY A 204 -2.30 24.41 -5.14
CA GLY A 204 -3.51 24.68 -4.37
C GLY A 204 -4.20 23.44 -3.86
N PHE A 205 -4.49 22.50 -4.74
CA PHE A 205 -5.25 21.30 -4.39
C PHE A 205 -4.99 20.14 -5.36
N ASP A 206 -5.29 18.93 -4.90
CA ASP A 206 -5.40 17.74 -5.74
C ASP A 206 -6.86 17.38 -5.96
N SER A 207 -7.17 16.83 -7.13
CA SER A 207 -8.45 16.22 -7.38
C SER A 207 -8.37 15.05 -8.36
N TRP A 208 -9.20 14.06 -8.10
CA TRP A 208 -9.38 12.89 -8.94
C TRP A 208 -10.81 12.41 -8.89
N GLU A 209 -11.17 11.59 -9.86
CA GLU A 209 -12.47 10.93 -9.86
C GLU A 209 -12.35 9.45 -10.22
N VAL A 210 -13.31 8.68 -9.74
CA VAL A 210 -13.52 7.30 -10.14
C VAL A 210 -14.94 7.16 -10.68
N VAL A 211 -15.05 6.71 -11.93
CA VAL A 211 -16.31 6.60 -12.65
C VAL A 211 -16.69 5.12 -12.81
N SER A 212 -17.92 4.75 -12.51
CA SER A 212 -18.40 3.39 -12.71
C SER A 212 -18.35 2.98 -14.20
N LYS A 213 -18.19 1.68 -14.46
CA LYS A 213 -18.11 1.17 -15.85
C LYS A 213 -19.36 1.46 -16.68
N ASP A 214 -20.51 1.55 -16.05
CA ASP A 214 -21.78 1.93 -16.70
C ASP A 214 -22.03 3.45 -16.74
N LYS A 215 -21.07 4.24 -16.22
CA LYS A 215 -21.08 5.71 -16.18
C LYS A 215 -22.26 6.34 -15.45
N LYS A 216 -22.85 5.62 -14.47
CA LYS A 216 -23.99 6.14 -13.68
C LYS A 216 -23.57 6.69 -12.33
N GLU A 217 -22.40 6.33 -11.85
CA GLU A 217 -21.86 6.79 -10.57
C GLU A 217 -20.46 7.38 -10.75
N VAL A 218 -20.18 8.43 -10.02
CA VAL A 218 -18.86 9.03 -9.94
C VAL A 218 -18.56 9.42 -8.50
N LEU A 219 -17.36 9.10 -8.04
CA LEU A 219 -16.79 9.61 -6.80
C LEU A 219 -15.71 10.62 -7.15
N VAL A 220 -15.94 11.87 -6.83
CA VAL A 220 -14.93 12.94 -6.98
C VAL A 220 -14.34 13.24 -5.61
N THR A 221 -13.01 13.20 -5.53
CA THR A 221 -12.28 13.62 -4.33
C THR A 221 -11.48 14.88 -4.65
N CYS A 222 -11.61 15.88 -3.78
CA CYS A 222 -10.85 17.11 -3.88
C CYS A 222 -10.22 17.43 -2.53
N VAL A 223 -8.91 17.60 -2.48
CA VAL A 223 -8.14 17.90 -1.28
C VAL A 223 -7.46 19.25 -1.45
N GLN A 224 -7.97 20.26 -0.74
CA GLN A 224 -7.33 21.57 -0.70
C GLN A 224 -6.12 21.53 0.23
N VAL A 225 -4.93 21.69 -0.32
CA VAL A 225 -3.65 21.68 0.42
C VAL A 225 -3.28 23.09 0.88
N LEU A 226 -3.46 24.09 0.01
CA LEU A 226 -3.18 25.49 0.31
C LEU A 226 -4.35 26.40 -0.08
N GLY A 227 -4.76 27.27 0.86
CA GLY A 227 -5.67 28.37 0.58
C GLY A 227 -4.92 29.58 0.04
N ARG A 228 -5.55 30.34 -0.87
CA ARG A 228 -5.02 31.62 -1.33
C ARG A 228 -5.92 32.77 -0.81
N PRO A 229 -5.35 33.89 -0.36
CA PRO A 229 -6.14 35.05 0.03
C PRO A 229 -7.03 35.53 -1.13
N ASN A 230 -8.25 35.98 -0.80
CA ASN A 230 -9.21 36.52 -1.75
C ASN A 230 -9.74 35.52 -2.82
N TYR A 231 -9.57 34.23 -2.63
CA TYR A 231 -10.17 33.20 -3.48
C TYR A 231 -11.48 32.72 -2.86
N HIS A 232 -12.63 33.18 -3.40
CA HIS A 232 -13.94 32.87 -2.84
C HIS A 232 -14.51 31.53 -3.30
N SER A 233 -14.10 31.06 -4.47
CA SER A 233 -14.54 29.78 -5.04
C SER A 233 -13.58 29.29 -6.10
N ARG A 234 -13.52 27.98 -6.28
CA ARG A 234 -12.80 27.34 -7.37
C ARG A 234 -13.72 26.39 -8.10
N ARG A 235 -13.60 26.33 -9.42
CA ARG A 235 -14.31 25.33 -10.23
C ARG A 235 -13.35 24.20 -10.52
N ILE A 236 -13.79 22.98 -10.22
CA ILE A 236 -13.18 21.76 -10.70
C ILE A 236 -13.82 21.47 -12.06
N LYS A 237 -13.00 21.27 -13.08
CA LYS A 237 -13.48 21.04 -14.45
C LYS A 237 -13.62 19.55 -14.70
#